data_e07e8ffbdfe085bc128126d822a08d02
#
_entry.id   e07e8ffbdfe085bc128126d822a08d02
#
_cell.length_a   1.000
_cell.length_b   1.000
_cell.length_c   1.000
_cell.angle_alpha   90.00
_cell.angle_beta   90.00
_cell.angle_gamma   90.00
#
_symmetry.space_group_name_H-M   'P 1'
#
loop_
_entity.id
_entity.type
_entity.pdbx_description
1 polymer ?
#
loop_
_entity_poly.entity_id
_entity_poly.type
_entity_poly.pdbx_seq_one_letter_code
_entity_poly.pdbx_strand_id
1 'polypeptide(L)'
;MGLYSYNILPVTLCDYLINLYETDVGNHERIDKQSKPTFTQLNLNKYHANVVSNLCNYFSVALDFYKKDVPQAKYLPQVKYLEEFRIKKYAVGGQDRFDEHVDVVNHNSSRRCLAMLFYLNNIDSGGKTIFPFQNKEFTPKRGNVIIFPPTWEYPHLGEPPIGSPKYIMSTYLHYH
;
A
#
# COMPACT_ATOMS: atom_id res chain seq x y z
N MET A 1 -5.28 -6.56 -18.14
CA MET A 1 -4.57 -5.54 -17.36
C MET A 1 -4.78 -5.85 -15.90
N GLY A 2 -3.69 -5.97 -15.08
CA GLY A 2 -3.75 -6.46 -13.69
C GLY A 2 -3.81 -5.35 -12.63
N LEU A 3 -4.43 -4.20 -12.91
CA LEU A 3 -4.51 -3.05 -12.02
C LEU A 3 -5.97 -2.75 -11.68
N TYR A 4 -6.37 -3.01 -10.42
CA TYR A 4 -7.73 -2.90 -9.92
C TYR A 4 -7.80 -2.21 -8.56
N SER A 5 -8.98 -1.69 -8.21
CA SER A 5 -9.23 -1.11 -6.89
C SER A 5 -10.59 -1.59 -6.36
N TYR A 6 -10.62 -1.92 -5.07
CA TYR A 6 -11.81 -2.40 -4.36
C TYR A 6 -11.96 -1.69 -3.02
N ASN A 7 -13.20 -1.56 -2.53
CA ASN A 7 -13.44 -1.10 -1.17
C ASN A 7 -13.53 -2.32 -0.25
N ILE A 8 -12.56 -2.49 0.64
CA ILE A 8 -12.37 -3.72 1.44
C ILE A 8 -12.34 -3.45 2.95
N LEU A 9 -11.59 -2.41 3.39
CA LEU A 9 -11.44 -2.18 4.82
C LEU A 9 -12.63 -1.42 5.41
N PRO A 10 -13.19 -1.88 6.53
CA PRO A 10 -14.19 -1.11 7.26
C PRO A 10 -13.60 0.24 7.74
N VAL A 11 -14.46 1.26 7.78
CA VAL A 11 -14.08 2.60 8.28
C VAL A 11 -13.50 2.53 9.69
N THR A 12 -14.11 1.74 10.57
CA THR A 12 -13.66 1.54 11.95
C THR A 12 -12.24 0.97 12.05
N LEU A 13 -11.87 0.05 11.14
CA LEU A 13 -10.52 -0.50 11.10
C LEU A 13 -9.52 0.55 10.58
N CYS A 14 -9.89 1.34 9.57
CA CYS A 14 -9.04 2.42 9.09
C CYS A 14 -8.75 3.44 10.20
N ASP A 15 -9.78 3.86 10.94
CA ASP A 15 -9.63 4.79 12.06
C ASP A 15 -8.77 4.20 13.19
N TYR A 16 -8.96 2.92 13.51
CA TYR A 16 -8.13 2.21 14.47
C TYR A 16 -6.65 2.18 14.05
N LEU A 17 -6.36 1.85 12.79
CA LEU A 17 -4.98 1.78 12.29
C LEU A 17 -4.30 3.16 12.27
N ILE A 18 -5.02 4.22 11.93
CA ILE A 18 -4.49 5.59 12.02
C ILE A 18 -4.21 5.96 13.47
N ASN A 19 -5.14 5.70 14.40
CA ASN A 19 -4.93 5.96 15.81
C ASN A 19 -3.74 5.19 16.38
N LEU A 20 -3.60 3.91 16.00
CA LEU A 20 -2.46 3.08 16.38
C LEU A 20 -1.15 3.69 15.90
N TYR A 21 -1.10 4.15 14.65
CA TYR A 21 0.06 4.86 14.12
C TYR A 21 0.33 6.15 14.91
N GLU A 22 -0.65 7.03 15.13
CA GLU A 22 -0.46 8.33 15.76
C GLU A 22 -0.04 8.22 17.25
N THR A 23 -0.42 7.14 17.92
CA THR A 23 -0.08 6.92 19.35
C THR A 23 1.28 6.25 19.54
N ASP A 24 1.79 5.52 18.54
CA ASP A 24 3.06 4.78 18.66
C ASP A 24 4.26 5.51 18.01
N VAL A 25 4.40 6.78 18.33
CA VAL A 25 5.44 7.67 17.77
C VAL A 25 6.87 7.13 17.98
N GLY A 26 7.11 6.45 19.10
CA GLY A 26 8.44 5.92 19.46
C GLY A 26 8.96 4.83 18.51
N ASN A 27 8.08 4.18 17.76
CA ASN A 27 8.43 3.11 16.83
C ASN A 27 8.34 3.55 15.36
N HIS A 28 8.17 4.85 15.11
CA HIS A 28 8.19 5.39 13.76
C HIS A 28 9.60 5.35 13.16
N GLU A 29 9.64 5.04 11.87
CA GLU A 29 10.84 5.10 11.05
C GLU A 29 10.67 6.16 9.95
N ARG A 30 11.58 7.15 9.92
CA ARG A 30 11.61 8.13 8.84
C ARG A 30 12.37 7.58 7.64
N ILE A 31 11.71 7.55 6.50
CA ILE A 31 12.31 7.23 5.21
C ILE A 31 12.50 8.55 4.45
N ASP A 32 13.75 8.87 4.14
CA ASP A 32 14.11 10.07 3.36
C ASP A 32 15.25 9.74 2.42
N LYS A 33 14.92 9.36 1.20
CA LYS A 33 15.89 9.00 0.16
C LYS A 33 16.01 10.12 -0.88
N GLN A 34 17.21 10.33 -1.41
CA GLN A 34 17.48 11.38 -2.41
C GLN A 34 16.56 11.28 -3.63
N SER A 35 16.24 10.07 -4.08
CA SER A 35 15.35 9.81 -5.21
C SER A 35 13.89 9.65 -4.79
N LYS A 36 13.51 10.19 -3.58
CA LYS A 36 12.19 9.88 -3.04
C LYS A 36 11.80 8.40 -3.23
N PRO A 37 11.50 7.69 -2.19
CA PRO A 37 10.40 7.99 -1.25
C PRO A 37 10.82 8.84 -0.05
N THR A 38 9.87 9.65 0.38
CA THR A 38 9.94 10.39 1.63
C THR A 38 8.61 10.25 2.36
N PHE A 39 8.62 9.62 3.51
CA PHE A 39 7.45 9.37 4.39
C PHE A 39 7.93 8.89 5.76
N THR A 40 7.03 8.81 6.72
CA THR A 40 7.26 8.15 8.00
C THR A 40 6.42 6.88 8.07
N GLN A 41 6.99 5.77 8.57
CA GLN A 41 6.31 4.49 8.61
C GLN A 41 6.31 3.84 9.99
N LEU A 42 5.35 2.90 10.18
CA LEU A 42 5.25 2.01 11.32
C LEU A 42 5.11 0.56 10.83
N ASN A 43 5.97 -0.32 11.31
CA ASN A 43 5.94 -1.75 11.00
C ASN A 43 5.00 -2.49 11.96
N LEU A 44 3.84 -2.93 11.47
CA LEU A 44 2.84 -3.59 12.30
C LEU A 44 3.26 -5.01 12.71
N ASN A 45 3.96 -5.74 11.87
CA ASN A 45 4.41 -7.10 12.21
C ASN A 45 5.40 -7.07 13.37
N LYS A 46 6.21 -6.02 13.45
CA LYS A 46 7.23 -5.89 14.49
C LYS A 46 6.65 -5.40 15.82
N TYR A 47 5.75 -4.43 15.80
CA TYR A 47 5.31 -3.72 16.99
C TYR A 47 3.86 -4.02 17.40
N HIS A 48 3.02 -4.49 16.49
CA HIS A 48 1.59 -4.71 16.68
C HIS A 48 1.14 -6.04 16.05
N ALA A 49 1.87 -7.13 16.32
CA ALA A 49 1.61 -8.46 15.74
C ALA A 49 0.17 -8.97 15.98
N ASN A 50 -0.48 -8.50 17.02
CA ASN A 50 -1.86 -8.87 17.36
C ASN A 50 -2.89 -8.46 16.30
N VAL A 51 -2.62 -7.39 15.49
CA VAL A 51 -3.54 -6.97 14.42
C VAL A 51 -3.27 -7.70 13.09
N VAL A 52 -2.10 -8.30 12.92
CA VAL A 52 -1.65 -8.86 11.64
C VAL A 52 -2.55 -9.99 11.15
N SER A 53 -3.02 -10.87 12.05
CA SER A 53 -3.93 -11.96 11.68
C SER A 53 -5.22 -11.44 11.03
N ASN A 54 -5.80 -10.37 11.57
CA ASN A 54 -6.99 -9.72 11.00
C ASN A 54 -6.68 -9.09 9.65
N LEU A 55 -5.51 -8.45 9.50
CA LEU A 55 -5.08 -7.86 8.23
C LEU A 55 -4.86 -8.91 7.14
N CYS A 56 -4.35 -10.10 7.49
CA CYS A 56 -4.24 -11.23 6.56
C CYS A 56 -5.61 -11.69 6.04
N ASN A 57 -6.66 -11.63 6.87
CA ASN A 57 -8.02 -11.93 6.42
C ASN A 57 -8.49 -10.93 5.36
N TYR A 58 -8.30 -9.63 5.58
CA TYR A 58 -8.66 -8.60 4.59
C TYR A 58 -7.80 -8.68 3.33
N PHE A 59 -6.53 -9.06 3.45
CA PHE A 59 -5.70 -9.37 2.29
C PHE A 59 -6.33 -10.49 1.45
N SER A 60 -6.74 -11.58 2.08
CA SER A 60 -7.34 -12.73 1.41
C SER A 60 -8.66 -12.35 0.72
N VAL A 61 -9.52 -11.57 1.39
CA VAL A 61 -10.77 -11.06 0.78
C VAL A 61 -10.45 -10.20 -0.46
N ALA A 62 -9.49 -9.29 -0.36
CA ALA A 62 -9.07 -8.45 -1.49
C ALA A 62 -8.52 -9.28 -2.66
N LEU A 63 -7.73 -10.31 -2.36
CA LEU A 63 -7.21 -11.24 -3.37
C LEU A 63 -8.31 -12.03 -4.07
N ASP A 64 -9.36 -12.44 -3.34
CA ASP A 64 -10.50 -13.16 -3.92
C ASP A 64 -11.29 -12.28 -4.90
N PHE A 65 -11.49 -10.99 -4.58
CA PHE A 65 -12.05 -10.03 -5.54
C PHE A 65 -11.15 -9.90 -6.77
N TYR A 66 -9.85 -9.73 -6.57
CA TYR A 66 -8.89 -9.59 -7.67
C TYR A 66 -8.88 -10.81 -8.60
N LYS A 67 -8.95 -12.03 -8.06
CA LYS A 67 -8.99 -13.28 -8.85
C LYS A 67 -10.24 -13.41 -9.71
N LYS A 68 -11.35 -12.80 -9.31
CA LYS A 68 -12.58 -12.78 -10.14
C LYS A 68 -12.41 -11.92 -11.38
N ASP A 69 -11.73 -10.77 -11.26
CA ASP A 69 -11.56 -9.81 -12.33
C ASP A 69 -10.30 -10.08 -13.19
N VAL A 70 -9.34 -10.85 -12.66
CA VAL A 70 -8.07 -11.20 -13.31
C VAL A 70 -7.94 -12.72 -13.36
N PRO A 71 -8.45 -13.39 -14.43
CA PRO A 71 -8.39 -14.86 -14.53
C PRO A 71 -6.97 -15.44 -14.44
N GLN A 72 -5.95 -14.70 -14.87
CA GLN A 72 -4.54 -15.09 -14.78
C GLN A 72 -4.05 -15.15 -13.33
N ALA A 73 -4.71 -14.49 -12.39
CA ALA A 73 -4.37 -14.53 -10.97
C ALA A 73 -4.50 -15.93 -10.34
N LYS A 74 -5.11 -16.89 -11.07
CA LYS A 74 -5.07 -18.32 -10.69
C LYS A 74 -3.66 -18.90 -10.61
N TYR A 75 -2.69 -18.29 -11.30
CA TYR A 75 -1.28 -18.69 -11.28
C TYR A 75 -0.48 -18.03 -10.15
N LEU A 76 -1.07 -17.11 -9.38
CA LEU A 76 -0.43 -16.57 -8.19
C LEU A 76 -0.17 -17.68 -7.15
N PRO A 77 0.89 -17.56 -6.35
CA PRO A 77 1.16 -18.53 -5.29
C PRO A 77 0.04 -18.51 -4.24
N GLN A 78 -0.05 -19.57 -3.45
CA GLN A 78 -0.88 -19.56 -2.25
C GLN A 78 -0.43 -18.46 -1.29
N VAL A 79 -1.37 -17.89 -0.51
CA VAL A 79 -1.06 -16.88 0.50
C VAL A 79 -0.32 -17.55 1.67
N LYS A 80 0.98 -17.70 1.54
CA LYS A 80 1.86 -18.33 2.52
C LYS A 80 2.82 -17.32 3.14
N TYR A 81 3.33 -16.42 2.29
CA TYR A 81 4.30 -15.41 2.70
C TYR A 81 3.82 -14.04 2.23
N LEU A 82 3.50 -13.20 3.21
CA LEU A 82 3.26 -11.78 3.02
C LEU A 82 4.46 -11.00 3.54
N GLU A 83 4.84 -9.95 2.83
CA GLU A 83 5.73 -8.94 3.37
C GLU A 83 5.05 -8.23 4.55
N GLU A 84 5.83 -7.68 5.45
CA GLU A 84 5.32 -6.99 6.62
C GLU A 84 4.33 -5.88 6.25
N PHE A 85 3.23 -5.80 6.99
CA PHE A 85 2.30 -4.67 6.87
C PHE A 85 2.94 -3.42 7.46
N ARG A 86 3.03 -2.37 6.66
CA ARG A 86 3.57 -1.07 7.09
C ARG A 86 2.56 0.03 6.83
N ILE A 87 2.22 0.78 7.88
CA ILE A 87 1.49 2.04 7.72
C ILE A 87 2.50 3.11 7.37
N LYS A 88 2.19 3.91 6.35
CA LYS A 88 3.02 5.02 5.88
C LYS A 88 2.20 6.31 5.92
N LYS A 89 2.76 7.34 6.53
CA LYS A 89 2.20 8.68 6.58
C LYS A 89 3.01 9.59 5.67
N TYR A 90 2.31 10.27 4.77
CA TYR A 90 2.84 11.35 3.96
C TYR A 90 2.29 12.66 4.52
N ALA A 91 3.17 13.50 5.05
CA ALA A 91 2.81 14.80 5.59
C ALA A 91 2.47 15.80 4.47
N VAL A 92 1.65 16.80 4.79
CA VAL A 92 1.42 17.95 3.90
C VAL A 92 2.68 18.80 3.76
N GLY A 93 2.74 19.63 2.72
CA GLY A 93 3.87 20.55 2.51
C GLY A 93 4.77 20.17 1.33
N GLY A 94 4.41 19.13 0.56
CA GLY A 94 5.06 18.77 -0.72
C GLY A 94 6.38 18.01 -0.60
N GLN A 95 6.90 17.79 0.62
CA GLN A 95 8.15 17.06 0.84
C GLN A 95 7.93 15.54 0.76
N ASP A 96 6.86 15.06 1.37
CA ASP A 96 6.54 13.64 1.41
C ASP A 96 5.82 13.21 0.14
N ARG A 97 6.49 12.36 -0.62
CA ARG A 97 6.01 11.78 -1.89
C ARG A 97 6.80 10.55 -2.26
N PHE A 98 6.38 9.85 -3.27
CA PHE A 98 7.14 8.78 -3.88
C PHE A 98 7.22 9.03 -5.39
N ASP A 99 8.41 9.40 -5.88
CA ASP A 99 8.64 9.63 -7.30
C ASP A 99 8.43 8.33 -8.10
N GLU A 100 8.32 8.42 -9.42
CA GLU A 100 8.07 7.27 -10.28
C GLU A 100 9.07 6.15 -10.03
N HIS A 101 8.55 4.96 -9.77
CA HIS A 101 9.32 3.76 -9.46
C HIS A 101 8.55 2.50 -9.80
N VAL A 102 9.25 1.37 -9.71
CA VAL A 102 8.67 0.02 -9.62
C VAL A 102 9.10 -0.62 -8.30
N ASP A 103 8.30 -1.54 -7.78
CA ASP A 103 8.57 -2.13 -6.46
C ASP A 103 9.56 -3.30 -6.51
N VAL A 104 9.74 -3.91 -7.70
CA VAL A 104 10.69 -5.01 -7.93
C VAL A 104 11.85 -4.48 -8.74
N VAL A 105 12.99 -4.24 -8.07
CA VAL A 105 14.18 -3.61 -8.69
C VAL A 105 15.47 -4.42 -8.52
N ASN A 106 15.49 -5.42 -7.64
CA ASN A 106 16.69 -6.19 -7.34
C ASN A 106 16.36 -7.56 -6.73
N HIS A 107 17.39 -8.33 -6.41
CA HIS A 107 17.22 -9.68 -5.84
C HIS A 107 16.38 -9.68 -4.55
N ASN A 108 16.54 -8.69 -3.66
CA ASN A 108 15.81 -8.66 -2.39
C ASN A 108 14.29 -8.47 -2.59
N SER A 109 13.89 -7.74 -3.63
CA SER A 109 12.48 -7.49 -3.97
C SER A 109 11.91 -8.49 -5.00
N SER A 110 12.75 -9.37 -5.57
CA SER A 110 12.36 -10.24 -6.68
C SER A 110 11.24 -11.24 -6.36
N ARG A 111 11.02 -11.55 -5.07
CA ARG A 111 9.95 -12.45 -4.64
C ARG A 111 8.56 -11.82 -4.61
N ARG A 112 8.44 -10.49 -4.70
CA ARG A 112 7.17 -9.79 -4.74
C ARG A 112 6.42 -10.10 -6.04
N CYS A 113 5.25 -10.70 -5.95
CA CYS A 113 4.42 -11.04 -7.12
C CYS A 113 3.10 -10.26 -7.20
N LEU A 114 2.62 -9.71 -6.10
CA LEU A 114 1.43 -8.87 -6.07
C LEU A 114 1.56 -7.81 -4.98
N ALA A 115 1.32 -6.55 -5.32
CA ALA A 115 1.28 -5.43 -4.38
C ALA A 115 -0.17 -5.15 -3.97
N MET A 116 -0.37 -4.84 -2.68
CA MET A 116 -1.61 -4.29 -2.15
C MET A 116 -1.33 -3.02 -1.37
N LEU A 117 -1.97 -1.93 -1.79
CA LEU A 117 -1.85 -0.61 -1.17
C LEU A 117 -3.24 -0.17 -0.71
N PHE A 118 -3.45 -0.16 0.60
CA PHE A 118 -4.71 0.22 1.24
C PHE A 118 -4.69 1.70 1.64
N TYR A 119 -5.72 2.45 1.26
CA TYR A 119 -5.92 3.82 1.71
C TYR A 119 -6.69 3.83 3.03
N LEU A 120 -6.12 4.47 4.05
CA LEU A 120 -6.73 4.52 5.39
C LEU A 120 -7.57 5.77 5.61
N ASN A 121 -7.39 6.82 4.78
CA ASN A 121 -8.21 8.02 4.83
C ASN A 121 -8.54 8.57 3.43
N ASN A 122 -9.47 9.51 3.40
CA ASN A 122 -9.79 10.27 2.19
C ASN A 122 -8.79 11.42 2.05
N ILE A 123 -8.43 11.74 0.81
CA ILE A 123 -7.65 12.94 0.46
C ILE A 123 -8.41 13.68 -0.64
N ASP A 124 -8.77 14.93 -0.37
CA ASP A 124 -9.57 15.74 -1.30
C ASP A 124 -8.70 16.42 -2.37
N SER A 125 -7.41 16.64 -2.09
CA SER A 125 -6.50 17.33 -3.01
C SER A 125 -5.08 16.74 -2.94
N GLY A 126 -4.51 16.46 -4.11
CA GLY A 126 -3.22 15.79 -4.24
C GLY A 126 -3.26 14.33 -3.75
N GLY A 127 -2.11 13.79 -3.40
CA GLY A 127 -1.97 12.47 -2.78
C GLY A 127 -2.34 11.28 -3.66
N LYS A 128 -2.64 11.48 -4.94
CA LYS A 128 -3.01 10.40 -5.86
C LYS A 128 -1.89 9.37 -6.00
N THR A 129 -2.26 8.14 -6.30
CA THR A 129 -1.35 7.13 -6.85
C THR A 129 -1.59 7.06 -8.35
N ILE A 130 -0.54 7.31 -9.14
CA ILE A 130 -0.63 7.45 -10.59
C ILE A 130 0.17 6.34 -11.26
N PHE A 131 -0.42 5.70 -12.25
CA PHE A 131 0.17 4.70 -13.12
C PHE A 131 0.21 5.26 -14.56
N PRO A 132 1.28 5.96 -14.95
CA PRO A 132 1.32 6.73 -16.21
C PRO A 132 1.18 5.83 -17.44
N PHE A 133 1.79 4.65 -17.45
CA PHE A 133 1.74 3.73 -18.60
C PHE A 133 0.41 2.99 -18.74
N GLN A 134 -0.39 2.90 -17.67
CA GLN A 134 -1.74 2.37 -17.71
C GLN A 134 -2.79 3.46 -17.91
N ASN A 135 -2.38 4.74 -17.92
CA ASN A 135 -3.27 5.90 -17.96
C ASN A 135 -4.35 5.83 -16.88
N LYS A 136 -3.92 5.49 -15.64
CA LYS A 136 -4.80 5.37 -14.49
C LYS A 136 -4.27 6.16 -13.30
N GLU A 137 -5.19 6.78 -12.57
CA GLU A 137 -4.92 7.45 -11.31
C GLU A 137 -5.96 7.05 -10.27
N PHE A 138 -5.54 6.99 -9.01
CA PHE A 138 -6.40 6.65 -7.88
C PHE A 138 -6.31 7.74 -6.83
N THR A 139 -7.43 8.43 -6.61
CA THR A 139 -7.59 9.31 -5.46
C THR A 139 -7.75 8.48 -4.20
N PRO A 140 -7.03 8.78 -3.11
CA PRO A 140 -7.18 8.05 -1.87
C PRO A 140 -8.62 8.12 -1.34
N LYS A 141 -9.24 6.95 -1.20
CA LYS A 141 -10.55 6.78 -0.58
C LYS A 141 -10.43 5.77 0.54
N ARG A 142 -10.90 6.15 1.73
CA ARG A 142 -10.86 5.31 2.93
C ARG A 142 -11.44 3.93 2.66
N GLY A 143 -10.70 2.90 3.05
CA GLY A 143 -11.10 1.50 2.88
C GLY A 143 -10.79 0.89 1.52
N ASN A 144 -10.41 1.70 0.51
CA ASN A 144 -10.03 1.17 -0.79
C ASN A 144 -8.63 0.55 -0.76
N VAL A 145 -8.47 -0.51 -1.52
CA VAL A 145 -7.18 -1.12 -1.85
C VAL A 145 -6.91 -1.00 -3.34
N ILE A 146 -5.67 -0.69 -3.72
CA ILE A 146 -5.18 -0.88 -5.09
C ILE A 146 -4.37 -2.17 -5.11
N ILE A 147 -4.60 -3.00 -6.12
CA ILE A 147 -3.93 -4.29 -6.33
C ILE A 147 -3.31 -4.30 -7.71
N PHE A 148 -2.02 -4.63 -7.79
CA PHE A 148 -1.28 -4.65 -9.05
C PHE A 148 -0.03 -5.53 -8.98
N PRO A 149 0.47 -6.05 -10.12
CA PRO A 149 1.79 -6.65 -10.21
C PRO A 149 2.87 -5.58 -9.96
N PRO A 150 3.85 -5.84 -9.06
CA PRO A 150 4.82 -4.80 -8.66
C PRO A 150 6.04 -4.69 -9.60
N THR A 151 5.94 -5.23 -10.81
CA THR A 151 7.03 -5.37 -11.77
C THR A 151 7.21 -4.13 -12.65
N TRP A 152 8.25 -4.18 -13.52
CA TRP A 152 8.61 -3.11 -14.46
C TRP A 152 7.47 -2.65 -15.39
N GLU A 153 6.43 -3.47 -15.57
CA GLU A 153 5.25 -3.14 -16.38
C GLU A 153 4.30 -2.14 -15.69
N TYR A 154 4.46 -1.93 -14.37
CA TYR A 154 3.61 -1.06 -13.56
C TYR A 154 4.40 0.02 -12.82
N PRO A 155 5.14 0.89 -13.53
CA PRO A 155 5.72 2.07 -12.91
C PRO A 155 4.61 2.95 -12.34
N HIS A 156 4.82 3.46 -11.15
CA HIS A 156 3.85 4.30 -10.48
C HIS A 156 4.51 5.33 -9.58
N LEU A 157 3.75 6.35 -9.23
CA LEU A 157 4.19 7.42 -8.33
C LEU A 157 3.09 7.76 -7.31
N GLY A 158 3.50 8.33 -6.19
CA GLY A 158 2.62 8.86 -5.16
C GLY A 158 2.80 10.37 -5.03
N GLU A 159 1.79 11.12 -5.45
CA GLU A 159 1.79 12.58 -5.28
C GLU A 159 1.83 12.99 -3.81
N PRO A 160 2.44 14.16 -3.49
CA PRO A 160 2.32 14.74 -2.17
C PRO A 160 0.85 15.10 -1.86
N PRO A 161 0.37 14.84 -0.65
CA PRO A 161 -0.98 15.27 -0.25
C PRO A 161 -1.01 16.78 -0.02
N ILE A 162 -2.18 17.37 -0.29
CA ILE A 162 -2.49 18.79 -0.05
C ILE A 162 -3.67 18.84 0.95
N GLY A 163 -3.60 19.71 1.93
CA GLY A 163 -4.65 19.95 2.91
C GLY A 163 -4.65 19.01 4.11
N SER A 164 -4.50 17.69 3.93
CA SER A 164 -4.43 16.74 5.03
C SER A 164 -3.40 15.63 4.77
N PRO A 165 -2.79 15.04 5.81
CA PRO A 165 -1.83 13.97 5.62
C PRO A 165 -2.48 12.71 5.04
N LYS A 166 -1.75 11.99 4.18
CA LYS A 166 -2.17 10.72 3.58
C LYS A 166 -1.65 9.56 4.40
N TYR A 167 -2.54 8.62 4.75
CA TYR A 167 -2.19 7.36 5.39
C TYR A 167 -2.49 6.19 4.46
N ILE A 168 -1.49 5.37 4.22
CA ILE A 168 -1.63 4.12 3.48
C ILE A 168 -1.08 2.96 4.30
N MET A 169 -1.57 1.76 4.04
CA MET A 169 -0.95 0.53 4.51
C MET A 169 -0.57 -0.31 3.29
N SER A 170 0.64 -0.84 3.27
CA SER A 170 1.11 -1.65 2.15
C SER A 170 1.67 -2.99 2.60
N THR A 171 1.50 -3.99 1.74
CA THR A 171 2.13 -5.30 1.84
C THR A 171 2.26 -5.91 0.45
N TYR A 172 3.01 -7.01 0.33
CA TYR A 172 3.22 -7.75 -0.92
C TYR A 172 3.03 -9.25 -0.68
N LEU A 173 2.38 -9.92 -1.64
CA LEU A 173 2.42 -11.37 -1.74
C LEU A 173 3.76 -11.78 -2.33
N HIS A 174 4.40 -12.79 -1.75
CA HIS A 174 5.68 -13.34 -2.22
C HIS A 174 5.52 -14.71 -2.86
N TYR A 175 6.34 -14.97 -3.88
CA TYR A 175 6.73 -16.33 -4.24
C TYR A 175 7.54 -16.95 -3.10
N HIS A 176 7.44 -18.28 -2.96
CA HIS A 176 8.16 -19.08 -1.94
C HIS A 176 8.99 -20.18 -2.60
#